data_9235b65b68dffe10e292573c7df420d2
#
_entry.id   9235b65b68dffe10e292573c7df420d2
#
_cell.length_a   1.000
_cell.length_b   1.000
_cell.length_c   1.000
_cell.angle_alpha   90.00
_cell.angle_beta   90.00
_cell.angle_gamma   90.00
#
_symmetry.space_group_name_H-M   'P 1'
#
loop_
_entity.id
_entity.type
_entity.pdbx_description
1 polymer ?
#
loop_
_entity_poly.entity_id
_entity_poly.type
_entity_poly.pdbx_seq_one_letter_code
_entity_poly.pdbx_strand_id
1 'polypeptide(L)'
;MQLTNYINTKAKNLSGGNKRKLCVSNALIGAPDLLFFDEPSTGLDPIAKRFLWNSLKQNLDKKKSSIVLTTHSMEEAEYLCYKIAILINGKFICFGTL
;
A
#
# COMPACT_ATOMS: atom_id res chain seq x y z
N MET A 1 -7.29 8.18 -6.19
CA MET A 1 -7.74 7.06 -5.33
C MET A 1 -9.25 6.83 -5.35
N GLN A 2 -9.94 7.43 -6.29
CA GLN A 2 -11.39 7.27 -6.47
C GLN A 2 -12.20 7.70 -5.24
N LEU A 3 -11.85 8.85 -4.66
CA LEU A 3 -12.54 9.41 -3.50
C LEU A 3 -13.39 10.65 -3.85
N THR A 4 -13.58 10.94 -5.12
CA THR A 4 -14.27 12.16 -5.58
C THR A 4 -15.68 12.30 -4.99
N ASN A 5 -16.42 11.19 -4.89
CA ASN A 5 -17.77 11.18 -4.34
C ASN A 5 -17.82 11.46 -2.83
N TYR A 6 -16.65 11.45 -2.17
CA TYR A 6 -16.54 11.56 -0.71
C TYR A 6 -15.81 12.82 -0.26
N ILE A 7 -15.60 13.80 -1.17
CA ILE A 7 -14.85 15.02 -0.87
C ILE A 7 -15.36 15.73 0.37
N ASN A 8 -16.68 15.80 0.54
CA ASN A 8 -17.32 16.50 1.64
C ASN A 8 -17.69 15.59 2.82
N THR A 9 -17.23 14.34 2.80
CA THR A 9 -17.52 13.37 3.86
C THR A 9 -16.41 13.42 4.90
N LYS A 10 -16.77 13.49 6.19
CA LYS A 10 -15.79 13.44 7.28
C LYS A 10 -15.14 12.05 7.28
N ALA A 11 -13.83 12.01 7.57
CA ALA A 11 -13.05 10.76 7.58
C ALA A 11 -13.69 9.68 8.46
N LYS A 12 -14.22 10.04 9.64
CA LYS A 12 -14.87 9.10 10.55
C LYS A 12 -16.10 8.42 9.96
N ASN A 13 -16.71 9.03 8.94
CA ASN A 13 -17.92 8.53 8.29
C ASN A 13 -17.64 7.74 7.01
N LEU A 14 -16.38 7.57 6.63
CA LEU A 14 -16.01 6.77 5.48
C LEU A 14 -16.07 5.28 5.83
N SER A 15 -16.30 4.44 4.81
CA SER A 15 -16.15 2.99 4.96
C SER A 15 -14.70 2.63 5.32
N GLY A 16 -14.48 1.43 5.85
CA GLY A 16 -13.14 0.95 6.15
C GLY A 16 -12.22 0.99 4.93
N GLY A 17 -12.71 0.58 3.77
CA GLY A 17 -11.95 0.63 2.53
C GLY A 17 -11.60 2.06 2.10
N ASN A 18 -12.54 2.98 2.20
CA ASN A 18 -12.30 4.38 1.87
C ASN A 18 -11.37 5.06 2.86
N LYS A 19 -11.45 4.71 4.15
CA LYS A 19 -10.47 5.17 5.15
C LYS A 19 -9.06 4.71 4.79
N ARG A 20 -8.90 3.47 4.36
CA ARG A 20 -7.61 2.93 3.94
C ARG A 20 -7.07 3.70 2.73
N LYS A 21 -7.90 3.97 1.73
CA LYS A 21 -7.53 4.78 0.57
C LYS A 21 -7.08 6.18 0.98
N LEU A 22 -7.79 6.79 1.92
CA LEU A 22 -7.43 8.11 2.44
C LEU A 22 -6.08 8.09 3.14
N CYS A 23 -5.81 7.09 3.98
CA CYS A 23 -4.52 6.93 4.66
C CYS A 23 -3.36 6.81 3.67
N VAL A 24 -3.53 5.99 2.64
CA VAL A 24 -2.50 5.82 1.60
C VAL A 24 -2.29 7.13 0.85
N SER A 25 -3.38 7.82 0.49
CA SER A 25 -3.30 9.11 -0.20
C SER A 25 -2.55 10.15 0.64
N ASN A 26 -2.81 10.21 1.93
CA ASN A 26 -2.11 11.12 2.84
C ASN A 26 -0.61 10.85 2.89
N ALA A 27 -0.22 9.57 2.90
CA ALA A 27 1.19 9.19 2.90
C ALA A 27 1.90 9.64 1.63
N LEU A 28 1.20 9.71 0.51
CA LEU A 28 1.76 10.09 -0.78
C LEU A 28 1.89 11.62 -0.98
N ILE A 29 1.28 12.41 -0.12
CA ILE A 29 1.34 13.87 -0.22
C ILE A 29 2.79 14.34 -0.07
N GLY A 30 3.23 15.24 -0.95
CA GLY A 30 4.59 15.78 -0.92
C GLY A 30 5.64 14.88 -1.55
N ALA A 31 5.25 13.76 -2.12
CA ALA A 31 6.15 12.82 -2.80
C ALA A 31 7.39 12.46 -1.95
N PRO A 32 7.21 11.87 -0.76
CA PRO A 32 8.33 11.55 0.12
C PRO A 32 9.28 10.53 -0.51
N ASP A 33 10.56 10.60 -0.13
CA ASP A 33 11.58 9.68 -0.65
C ASP A 33 11.43 8.27 -0.10
N LEU A 34 10.90 8.14 1.12
CA LEU A 34 10.74 6.86 1.80
C LEU A 34 9.34 6.74 2.37
N LEU A 35 8.70 5.63 2.08
CA LEU A 35 7.34 5.33 2.54
C LEU A 35 7.31 4.00 3.26
N PHE A 36 6.56 3.94 4.36
CA PHE A 36 6.29 2.71 5.09
C PHE A 36 4.79 2.41 5.05
N PHE A 37 4.44 1.23 4.57
CA PHE A 37 3.07 0.75 4.57
C PHE A 37 2.96 -0.56 5.34
N ASP A 38 2.09 -0.58 6.33
CA ASP A 38 1.82 -1.76 7.12
C ASP A 38 0.50 -2.39 6.66
N GLU A 39 0.61 -3.50 5.92
CA GLU A 39 -0.52 -4.23 5.35
C GLU A 39 -1.55 -3.33 4.67
N PRO A 40 -1.16 -2.56 3.64
CA PRO A 40 -2.01 -1.49 3.10
C PRO A 40 -3.29 -1.97 2.44
N SER A 41 -3.35 -3.21 1.97
CA SER A 41 -4.53 -3.74 1.28
C SER A 41 -5.45 -4.54 2.19
N THR A 42 -5.17 -4.64 3.49
CA THR A 42 -6.00 -5.38 4.43
C THR A 42 -7.40 -4.81 4.51
N GLY A 43 -8.39 -5.69 4.40
CA GLY A 43 -9.80 -5.30 4.48
C GLY A 43 -10.40 -4.75 3.19
N LEU A 44 -9.62 -4.68 2.11
CA LEU A 44 -10.11 -4.25 0.81
C LEU A 44 -10.64 -5.44 0.00
N ASP A 45 -11.69 -5.20 -0.80
CA ASP A 45 -12.15 -6.18 -1.76
C ASP A 45 -11.13 -6.34 -2.91
N PRO A 46 -11.24 -7.38 -3.76
CA PRO A 46 -10.26 -7.61 -4.82
C PRO A 46 -10.10 -6.46 -5.81
N ILE A 47 -11.18 -5.77 -6.13
CA ILE A 47 -11.14 -4.63 -7.07
C ILE A 47 -10.39 -3.46 -6.45
N ALA A 48 -10.70 -3.13 -5.20
CA ALA A 48 -10.04 -2.06 -4.47
C ALA A 48 -8.55 -2.38 -4.25
N LYS A 49 -8.20 -3.62 -3.96
CA LYS A 49 -6.81 -4.07 -3.84
C LYS A 49 -6.03 -3.79 -5.10
N ARG A 50 -6.55 -4.22 -6.25
CA ARG A 50 -5.87 -4.02 -7.52
C ARG A 50 -5.71 -2.55 -7.86
N PHE A 51 -6.71 -1.76 -7.56
CA PHE A 51 -6.64 -0.32 -7.76
C PHE A 51 -5.54 0.30 -6.90
N LEU A 52 -5.46 -0.08 -5.63
CA LEU A 52 -4.42 0.37 -4.72
C LEU A 52 -3.03 -0.02 -5.20
N TRP A 53 -2.86 -1.29 -5.60
CA TRP A 53 -1.58 -1.79 -6.11
C TRP A 53 -1.13 -1.04 -7.36
N ASN A 54 -2.04 -0.80 -8.30
CA ASN A 54 -1.73 -0.04 -9.50
C ASN A 54 -1.30 1.39 -9.16
N SER A 55 -2.00 2.02 -8.23
CA SER A 55 -1.67 3.38 -7.78
C SER A 55 -0.28 3.45 -7.15
N LEU A 56 0.06 2.49 -6.29
CA LEU A 56 1.38 2.42 -5.67
C LEU A 56 2.48 2.16 -6.69
N LYS A 57 2.24 1.25 -7.63
CA LYS A 57 3.22 0.93 -8.66
C LYS A 57 3.50 2.13 -9.57
N GLN A 58 2.47 2.85 -9.96
CA GLN A 58 2.65 4.08 -10.73
C GLN A 58 3.47 5.13 -9.98
N ASN A 59 3.23 5.26 -8.68
CA ASN A 59 4.01 6.18 -7.84
C ASN A 59 5.48 5.78 -7.76
N LEU A 60 5.76 4.49 -7.59
CA LEU A 60 7.13 3.98 -7.59
C LEU A 60 7.85 4.31 -8.89
N ASP A 61 7.20 4.09 -10.02
CA ASP A 61 7.78 4.29 -11.33
C ASP A 61 8.06 5.77 -11.62
N LYS A 62 7.15 6.65 -11.19
CA LYS A 62 7.23 8.10 -11.51
C LYS A 62 8.06 8.89 -10.51
N LYS A 63 7.98 8.57 -9.24
CA LYS A 63 8.52 9.40 -8.16
C LYS A 63 9.87 8.94 -7.64
N LYS A 64 10.31 7.75 -8.02
CA LYS A 64 11.54 7.15 -7.50
C LYS A 64 11.57 7.05 -5.98
N SER A 65 10.39 6.99 -5.36
CA SER A 65 10.25 6.76 -3.93
C SER A 65 10.65 5.32 -3.59
N SER A 66 11.19 5.11 -2.40
CA SER A 66 11.41 3.78 -1.86
C SER A 66 10.26 3.42 -0.93
N ILE A 67 9.74 2.21 -1.06
CA ILE A 67 8.63 1.74 -0.22
C ILE A 67 9.07 0.50 0.54
N VAL A 68 8.84 0.53 1.84
CA VAL A 68 8.93 -0.65 2.71
C VAL A 68 7.50 -1.05 3.07
N LEU A 69 7.15 -2.28 2.78
CA LEU A 69 5.78 -2.78 2.84
C LEU A 69 5.75 -4.05 3.67
N THR A 70 4.82 -4.15 4.61
CA THR A 70 4.51 -5.43 5.25
C THR A 70 3.26 -6.02 4.62
N THR A 71 3.23 -7.33 4.45
CA THR A 71 2.07 -8.04 3.94
C THR A 71 2.15 -9.52 4.28
N HIS A 72 1.00 -10.16 4.41
CA HIS A 72 0.91 -11.62 4.47
C HIS A 72 0.38 -12.20 3.15
N SER A 73 0.19 -11.36 2.13
CA SER A 73 -0.27 -11.78 0.81
C SER A 73 0.92 -11.91 -0.14
N MET A 74 1.19 -13.12 -0.58
CA MET A 74 2.26 -13.37 -1.56
C MET A 74 1.96 -12.67 -2.88
N GLU A 75 0.70 -12.61 -3.29
CA GLU A 75 0.29 -11.92 -4.52
C GLU A 75 0.66 -10.43 -4.48
N GLU A 76 0.40 -9.76 -3.35
CA GLU A 76 0.79 -8.37 -3.16
C GLU A 76 2.30 -8.20 -3.23
N ALA A 77 3.04 -9.06 -2.55
CA ALA A 77 4.49 -9.01 -2.55
C ALA A 77 5.06 -9.21 -3.96
N GLU A 78 4.55 -10.18 -4.71
CA GLU A 78 4.99 -10.43 -6.09
C GLU A 78 4.70 -9.25 -7.01
N TYR A 79 3.55 -8.61 -6.83
CA TYR A 79 3.15 -7.50 -7.69
C TYR A 79 3.95 -6.22 -7.43
N LEU A 80 4.25 -5.94 -6.17
CA LEU A 80 4.81 -4.63 -5.77
C LEU A 80 6.30 -4.63 -5.45
N CYS A 81 6.87 -5.77 -5.03
CA CYS A 81 8.19 -5.77 -4.43
C CYS A 81 9.26 -6.35 -5.34
N TYR A 82 10.45 -5.74 -5.33
CA TYR A 82 11.65 -6.30 -5.93
C TYR A 82 12.38 -7.24 -4.99
N LYS A 83 12.40 -6.90 -3.71
CA LYS A 83 13.09 -7.66 -2.68
C LYS A 83 12.09 -8.06 -1.61
N ILE A 84 12.19 -9.29 -1.16
CA ILE A 84 11.31 -9.84 -0.15
C ILE A 84 12.15 -10.39 0.99
N ALA A 85 11.74 -10.10 2.21
CA ALA A 85 12.27 -10.72 3.41
C ALA A 85 11.13 -11.46 4.11
N ILE A 86 11.40 -12.67 4.58
CA ILE A 86 10.42 -13.46 5.30
C ILE A 86 10.74 -13.39 6.79
N LEU A 87 9.73 -12.99 7.57
CA LEU A 87 9.85 -12.80 8.99
C LEU A 87 9.03 -13.87 9.73
N ILE A 88 9.68 -14.60 10.63
CA ILE A 88 9.02 -15.59 11.48
C ILE A 88 9.48 -15.37 12.92
N ASN A 89 8.50 -15.25 13.83
CA ASN A 89 8.75 -15.04 15.25
C ASN A 89 9.73 -13.89 15.52
N GLY A 90 9.57 -12.77 14.78
CA GLY A 90 10.41 -11.60 14.95
C GLY A 90 11.80 -11.69 14.34
N LYS A 91 12.09 -12.74 13.59
CA LYS A 91 13.41 -12.93 12.96
C LYS A 91 13.29 -13.08 11.46
N PHE A 92 14.20 -12.45 10.74
CA PHE A 92 14.30 -12.67 9.28
C PHE A 92 14.96 -14.03 9.03
N ILE A 93 14.25 -14.90 8.32
CA ILE A 93 14.75 -16.24 7.97
C ILE A 93 15.18 -16.36 6.52
N CYS A 94 14.74 -15.44 5.68
CA CYS A 94 15.06 -15.45 4.26
C CYS A 94 14.99 -14.02 3.72
N PHE A 95 15.89 -13.71 2.79
CA PHE A 95 15.91 -12.43 2.10
C PHE A 95 16.40 -12.66 0.67
N GLY A 96 15.70 -12.10 -0.30
CA GLY A 96 16.08 -12.28 -1.70
C GLY A 96 15.29 -11.42 -2.66
N THR A 97 15.62 -11.58 -3.93
CA THR A 97 14.88 -10.94 -5.03
C THR A 97 13.88 -11.92 -5.63
N LEU A 98 12.84 -11.39 -6.26
CA LEU A 98 11.89 -12.17 -7.04
C LEU A 98 12.46 -12.53 -8.40
#